data_7f7a75218691e581d23ed6ff49fb0b96
#
_entry.id   7f7a75218691e581d23ed6ff49fb0b96
#
_cell.length_a   1.000
_cell.length_b   1.000
_cell.length_c   1.000
_cell.angle_alpha   90.00
_cell.angle_beta   90.00
_cell.angle_gamma   90.00
#
_symmetry.space_group_name_H-M   'P 1'
#
loop_
_entity.id
_entity.type
_entity.pdbx_description
1 polymer ?
#
loop_
_entity_poly.entity_id
_entity_poly.type
_entity_poly.pdbx_seq_one_letter_code
_entity_poly.pdbx_strand_id
1 'polypeptide(L)'
;MLLAIPPLQAETLFNIGPLPITNSYVNTTLATIVFIVVAFFVQRGIKKYYTKNVAPKGFLNFLEALVEYMFGYLDQVTADRKKSLKFLPFIGGFFFFILFANWLGLMPGTGSIYMWGMHHGEVHMLPVFRPSNTDLNMTLAMAVLAVATSHLFGIAAIGFFRYLNKFIKLGDLYKAIISFNPVKILTAIVEFFVGIIEIFSEVAKMVSLSLRLYGNVFAGEVLLTVLAGLVAVFVPLPFIALEILVGLIQATVFSMLTLVYFNMATMEHGGHDSDHEHVETSKEEPVRTPTI
;
A
#
# COMPACT_ATOMS: atom_id res chain seq x y z
N MET A 1 9.75 29.12 -25.60
CA MET A 1 9.04 27.88 -25.28
C MET A 1 8.59 28.04 -23.83
N LEU A 2 7.32 28.35 -23.62
CA LEU A 2 6.77 28.48 -22.25
C LEU A 2 6.92 27.15 -21.57
N LEU A 3 7.57 27.11 -20.41
CA LEU A 3 7.62 25.93 -19.51
C LEU A 3 6.16 25.58 -19.13
N ALA A 4 5.57 24.65 -19.83
CA ALA A 4 4.27 24.14 -19.46
C ALA A 4 4.48 23.22 -18.23
N ILE A 5 4.11 23.73 -17.06
CA ILE A 5 4.08 22.92 -15.84
C ILE A 5 3.07 21.80 -16.08
N PRO A 6 3.40 20.53 -15.76
CA PRO A 6 2.48 19.42 -15.93
C PRO A 6 1.15 19.70 -15.23
N PRO A 7 0.01 19.49 -15.89
CA PRO A 7 -1.30 19.72 -15.27
C PRO A 7 -1.52 18.72 -14.14
N LEU A 8 -2.27 19.13 -13.10
CA LEU A 8 -2.65 18.25 -11.98
C LEU A 8 -3.46 17.04 -12.45
N GLN A 9 -4.27 17.23 -13.47
CA GLN A 9 -5.15 16.20 -14.02
C GLN A 9 -4.50 15.50 -15.21
N ALA A 10 -4.68 14.18 -15.31
CA ALA A 10 -4.22 13.42 -16.47
C ALA A 10 -4.96 13.85 -17.74
N GLU A 11 -4.22 14.01 -18.83
CA GLU A 11 -4.74 14.50 -20.09
C GLU A 11 -5.36 13.37 -20.91
N THR A 12 -6.54 13.60 -21.49
CA THR A 12 -7.22 12.64 -22.34
C THR A 12 -6.60 12.63 -23.72
N LEU A 13 -6.08 11.49 -24.16
CA LEU A 13 -5.51 11.31 -25.50
C LEU A 13 -6.60 11.02 -26.54
N PHE A 14 -7.48 10.10 -26.23
CA PHE A 14 -8.62 9.73 -27.09
C PHE A 14 -9.72 9.06 -26.25
N ASN A 15 -10.92 8.97 -26.84
CA ASN A 15 -12.06 8.34 -26.19
C ASN A 15 -12.40 7.01 -26.89
N ILE A 16 -12.58 5.93 -26.10
CA ILE A 16 -13.14 4.66 -26.60
C ILE A 16 -14.58 4.55 -26.07
N GLY A 17 -15.53 5.00 -26.88
CA GLY A 17 -16.93 5.11 -26.46
C GLY A 17 -17.07 6.12 -25.28
N PRO A 18 -17.67 5.73 -24.14
CA PRO A 18 -17.84 6.59 -22.98
C PRO A 18 -16.58 6.71 -22.10
N LEU A 19 -15.50 5.94 -22.38
CA LEU A 19 -14.29 5.88 -21.55
C LEU A 19 -13.21 6.79 -22.12
N PRO A 20 -12.77 7.84 -21.37
CA PRO A 20 -11.62 8.65 -21.73
C PRO A 20 -10.33 7.87 -21.43
N ILE A 21 -9.48 7.69 -22.45
CA ILE A 21 -8.15 7.11 -22.29
C ILE A 21 -7.15 8.24 -22.05
N THR A 22 -6.59 8.25 -20.84
CA THR A 22 -5.59 9.26 -20.44
C THR A 22 -4.17 8.77 -20.72
N ASN A 23 -3.21 9.70 -20.77
CA ASN A 23 -1.79 9.40 -20.95
C ASN A 23 -1.23 8.55 -19.77
N SER A 24 -1.66 8.79 -18.55
CA SER A 24 -1.32 7.96 -17.38
C SER A 24 -1.89 6.55 -17.47
N TYR A 25 -3.09 6.38 -18.03
CA TYR A 25 -3.70 5.06 -18.26
C TYR A 25 -2.91 4.22 -19.26
N VAL A 26 -2.44 4.83 -20.36
CA VAL A 26 -1.59 4.15 -21.34
C VAL A 26 -0.29 3.68 -20.69
N ASN A 27 0.37 4.53 -19.91
CA ASN A 27 1.60 4.16 -19.21
C ASN A 27 1.37 3.09 -18.13
N THR A 28 0.25 3.15 -17.40
CA THR A 28 -0.13 2.12 -16.43
C THR A 28 -0.32 0.77 -17.10
N THR A 29 -1.00 0.74 -18.24
CA THR A 29 -1.20 -0.49 -19.02
C THR A 29 0.13 -1.06 -19.50
N LEU A 30 1.01 -0.21 -20.02
CA LEU A 30 2.37 -0.60 -20.41
C LEU A 30 3.15 -1.15 -19.22
N ALA A 31 3.16 -0.43 -18.08
CA ALA A 31 3.82 -0.87 -16.85
C ALA A 31 3.32 -2.24 -16.39
N THR A 32 2.00 -2.46 -16.44
CA THR A 32 1.38 -3.73 -16.06
C THR A 32 1.82 -4.86 -16.98
N ILE A 33 1.82 -4.63 -18.31
CA ILE A 33 2.26 -5.64 -19.29
C ILE A 33 3.74 -5.99 -19.06
N VAL A 34 4.59 -4.98 -18.92
CA VAL A 34 6.04 -5.19 -18.69
C VAL A 34 6.25 -5.93 -17.38
N PHE A 35 5.53 -5.57 -16.32
CA PHE A 35 5.60 -6.24 -15.03
C PHE A 35 5.22 -7.73 -15.13
N ILE A 36 4.13 -8.06 -15.82
CA ILE A 36 3.70 -9.45 -16.05
C ILE A 36 4.74 -10.23 -16.85
N VAL A 37 5.31 -9.62 -17.90
CA VAL A 37 6.35 -10.23 -18.73
C VAL A 37 7.60 -10.51 -17.90
N VAL A 38 8.06 -9.54 -17.11
CA VAL A 38 9.21 -9.72 -16.21
C VAL A 38 8.95 -10.81 -15.19
N ALA A 39 7.77 -10.80 -14.54
CA ALA A 39 7.38 -11.82 -13.57
C ALA A 39 7.39 -13.23 -14.19
N PHE A 40 6.91 -13.38 -15.44
CA PHE A 40 6.93 -14.65 -16.17
C PHE A 40 8.35 -15.15 -16.45
N PHE A 41 9.27 -14.26 -16.87
CA PHE A 41 10.67 -14.63 -17.09
C PHE A 41 11.39 -14.99 -15.80
N VAL A 42 11.13 -14.24 -14.72
CA VAL A 42 11.68 -14.52 -13.37
C VAL A 42 11.19 -15.89 -12.88
N GLN A 43 9.88 -16.16 -13.00
CA GLN A 43 9.32 -17.46 -12.62
C GLN A 43 9.95 -18.62 -13.37
N ARG A 44 10.13 -18.48 -14.70
CA ARG A 44 10.82 -19.51 -15.52
C ARG A 44 12.28 -19.69 -15.12
N GLY A 45 12.97 -18.58 -14.85
CA GLY A 45 14.36 -18.59 -14.39
C GLY A 45 14.50 -19.34 -13.06
N ILE A 46 13.71 -18.98 -12.06
CA ILE A 46 13.71 -19.60 -10.74
C ILE A 46 13.40 -21.10 -10.83
N LYS A 47 12.37 -21.48 -11.61
CA LYS A 47 12.01 -22.90 -11.80
C LYS A 47 13.17 -23.72 -12.37
N LYS A 48 13.95 -23.15 -13.30
CA LYS A 48 15.12 -23.81 -13.88
C LYS A 48 16.23 -24.07 -12.86
N TYR A 49 16.49 -23.13 -11.95
CA TYR A 49 17.48 -23.28 -10.89
C TYR A 49 16.99 -24.24 -9.79
N TYR A 50 15.73 -24.14 -9.41
CA TYR A 50 15.12 -25.03 -8.41
C TYR A 50 15.14 -26.49 -8.83
N THR A 51 14.85 -26.77 -10.12
CA THR A 51 14.91 -28.15 -10.67
C THR A 51 16.33 -28.72 -10.65
N LYS A 52 17.35 -27.87 -10.68
CA LYS A 52 18.77 -28.29 -10.68
C LYS A 52 19.40 -28.28 -9.28
N ASN A 53 18.67 -27.94 -8.23
CA ASN A 53 19.17 -27.73 -6.85
C ASN A 53 20.41 -26.80 -6.79
N VAL A 54 20.46 -25.78 -7.63
CA VAL A 54 21.56 -24.80 -7.69
C VAL A 54 21.01 -23.42 -7.33
N ALA A 55 21.74 -22.66 -6.52
CA ALA A 55 21.36 -21.29 -6.21
C ALA A 55 21.32 -20.42 -7.47
N PRO A 56 20.31 -19.54 -7.63
CA PRO A 56 20.24 -18.63 -8.77
C PRO A 56 21.45 -17.69 -8.79
N LYS A 57 21.83 -17.24 -10.00
CA LYS A 57 22.98 -16.36 -10.20
C LYS A 57 22.55 -15.06 -10.87
N GLY A 58 23.31 -13.98 -10.63
CA GLY A 58 23.11 -12.69 -11.27
C GLY A 58 21.83 -12.00 -10.79
N PHE A 59 21.03 -11.45 -11.72
CA PHE A 59 19.83 -10.68 -11.42
C PHE A 59 18.76 -11.46 -10.62
N LEU A 60 18.62 -12.76 -10.89
CA LEU A 60 17.69 -13.61 -10.14
C LEU A 60 18.11 -13.76 -8.67
N ASN A 61 19.40 -13.86 -8.39
CA ASN A 61 19.91 -13.90 -7.02
C ASN A 61 19.65 -12.56 -6.29
N PHE A 62 19.79 -11.43 -6.98
CA PHE A 62 19.45 -10.13 -6.43
C PHE A 62 17.96 -10.05 -6.06
N LEU A 63 17.06 -10.51 -6.94
CA LEU A 63 15.61 -10.53 -6.66
C LEU A 63 15.29 -11.48 -5.49
N GLU A 64 15.92 -12.64 -5.41
CA GLU A 64 15.76 -13.57 -4.30
C GLU A 64 16.18 -12.92 -2.98
N ALA A 65 17.36 -12.31 -2.93
CA ALA A 65 17.84 -11.60 -1.74
C ALA A 65 16.89 -10.45 -1.32
N LEU A 66 16.31 -9.73 -2.30
CA LEU A 66 15.34 -8.67 -2.02
C LEU A 66 14.04 -9.23 -1.43
N VAL A 67 13.53 -10.34 -1.99
CA VAL A 67 12.34 -11.02 -1.46
C VAL A 67 12.62 -11.60 -0.07
N GLU A 68 13.80 -12.16 0.16
CA GLU A 68 14.20 -12.67 1.48
C GLU A 68 14.31 -11.55 2.52
N TYR A 69 14.89 -10.42 2.14
CA TYR A 69 14.92 -9.22 2.98
C TYR A 69 13.51 -8.73 3.34
N MET A 70 12.62 -8.63 2.35
CA MET A 70 11.21 -8.28 2.59
C MET A 70 10.54 -9.29 3.52
N PHE A 71 10.81 -10.58 3.33
CA PHE A 71 10.24 -11.63 4.15
C PHE A 71 10.70 -11.54 5.62
N GLY A 72 11.98 -11.24 5.87
CA GLY A 72 12.48 -10.94 7.21
C GLY A 72 11.75 -9.79 7.88
N TYR A 73 11.41 -8.76 7.11
CA TYR A 73 10.63 -7.62 7.60
C TYR A 73 9.17 -8.01 7.91
N LEU A 74 8.56 -8.83 7.05
CA LEU A 74 7.21 -9.34 7.31
C LEU A 74 7.16 -10.15 8.62
N ASP A 75 8.15 -11.02 8.86
CA ASP A 75 8.25 -11.82 10.06
C ASP A 75 8.39 -10.97 11.34
N GLN A 76 9.14 -9.86 11.26
CA GLN A 76 9.25 -8.93 12.40
C GLN A 76 7.93 -8.24 12.75
N VAL A 77 7.13 -7.87 11.75
CA VAL A 77 5.85 -7.16 11.96
C VAL A 77 4.73 -8.12 12.35
N THR A 78 4.67 -9.30 11.73
CA THR A 78 3.55 -10.25 11.97
C THR A 78 3.81 -11.16 13.16
N ALA A 79 5.07 -11.37 13.55
CA ALA A 79 5.53 -12.34 14.54
C ALA A 79 5.03 -13.79 14.28
N ASP A 80 4.54 -14.06 13.05
CA ASP A 80 4.00 -15.37 12.64
C ASP A 80 4.38 -15.67 11.19
N ARG A 81 5.24 -16.66 11.00
CA ARG A 81 5.71 -17.13 9.69
C ARG A 81 4.60 -17.51 8.73
N LYS A 82 3.49 -18.08 9.24
CA LYS A 82 2.35 -18.48 8.40
C LYS A 82 1.59 -17.27 7.89
N LYS A 83 1.45 -16.22 8.69
CA LYS A 83 0.84 -14.96 8.28
C LYS A 83 1.74 -14.24 7.26
N SER A 84 3.05 -14.19 7.52
CA SER A 84 4.03 -13.59 6.61
C SER A 84 3.97 -14.23 5.22
N LEU A 85 3.91 -15.56 5.12
CA LEU A 85 3.79 -16.26 3.84
C LEU A 85 2.50 -15.95 3.08
N LYS A 86 1.39 -15.70 3.79
CA LYS A 86 0.12 -15.30 3.16
C LYS A 86 0.13 -13.86 2.68
N PHE A 87 0.82 -12.97 3.38
CA PHE A 87 0.87 -11.54 3.06
C PHE A 87 1.91 -11.22 1.99
N LEU A 88 3.00 -11.98 1.92
CA LEU A 88 4.12 -11.75 1.01
C LEU A 88 3.72 -11.53 -0.46
N PRO A 89 2.83 -12.33 -1.08
CA PRO A 89 2.45 -12.11 -2.47
C PRO A 89 1.79 -10.76 -2.72
N PHE A 90 0.99 -10.28 -1.78
CA PHE A 90 0.30 -8.98 -1.89
C PHE A 90 1.26 -7.82 -1.61
N ILE A 91 2.00 -7.90 -0.52
CA ILE A 91 2.96 -6.86 -0.12
C ILE A 91 4.08 -6.73 -1.15
N GLY A 92 4.63 -7.88 -1.59
CA GLY A 92 5.61 -7.92 -2.67
C GLY A 92 5.05 -7.43 -4.01
N GLY A 93 3.80 -7.79 -4.33
CA GLY A 93 3.10 -7.29 -5.51
C GLY A 93 3.00 -5.78 -5.52
N PHE A 94 2.55 -5.15 -4.44
CA PHE A 94 2.50 -3.69 -4.30
C PHE A 94 3.89 -3.06 -4.40
N PHE A 95 4.88 -3.61 -3.68
CA PHE A 95 6.25 -3.10 -3.71
C PHE A 95 6.83 -3.07 -5.13
N PHE A 96 6.85 -4.22 -5.80
CA PHE A 96 7.44 -4.33 -7.12
C PHE A 96 6.65 -3.54 -8.18
N PHE A 97 5.32 -3.55 -8.12
CA PHE A 97 4.51 -2.79 -9.06
C PHE A 97 4.73 -1.29 -8.94
N ILE A 98 4.72 -0.73 -7.71
CA ILE A 98 4.95 0.70 -7.47
C ILE A 98 6.36 1.08 -7.88
N LEU A 99 7.37 0.28 -7.50
CA LEU A 99 8.75 0.49 -7.87
C LEU A 99 8.92 0.54 -9.39
N PHE A 100 8.33 -0.43 -10.08
CA PHE A 100 8.37 -0.51 -11.53
C PHE A 100 7.68 0.66 -12.21
N ALA A 101 6.48 1.03 -11.74
CA ALA A 101 5.71 2.15 -12.25
C ALA A 101 6.45 3.49 -12.08
N ASN A 102 7.11 3.70 -10.92
CA ASN A 102 7.91 4.89 -10.67
C ASN A 102 9.14 4.95 -11.59
N TRP A 103 9.90 3.86 -11.69
CA TRP A 103 11.11 3.83 -12.53
C TRP A 103 10.82 3.89 -14.02
N LEU A 104 9.71 3.28 -14.47
CA LEU A 104 9.29 3.38 -15.86
C LEU A 104 8.97 4.84 -16.25
N GLY A 105 8.40 5.61 -15.32
CA GLY A 105 8.15 7.03 -15.50
C GLY A 105 9.40 7.90 -15.64
N LEU A 106 10.55 7.43 -15.11
CA LEU A 106 11.84 8.15 -15.20
C LEU A 106 12.68 7.71 -16.41
N MET A 107 12.23 6.73 -17.18
CA MET A 107 12.99 6.30 -18.36
C MET A 107 13.15 7.43 -19.38
N PRO A 108 14.35 7.56 -19.98
CA PRO A 108 14.54 8.52 -21.07
C PRO A 108 13.61 8.16 -22.22
N GLY A 109 12.77 9.12 -22.62
CA GLY A 109 11.71 8.91 -23.62
C GLY A 109 10.30 9.11 -23.10
N THR A 110 10.04 8.96 -21.80
CA THR A 110 8.80 9.43 -21.17
C THR A 110 8.75 10.96 -21.28
N GLY A 111 7.64 11.49 -21.81
CA GLY A 111 7.53 12.93 -22.11
C GLY A 111 8.19 13.39 -23.41
N SER A 112 8.82 12.50 -24.20
CA SER A 112 9.43 12.84 -25.50
C SER A 112 8.55 12.44 -26.70
N ILE A 113 7.61 11.53 -26.49
CA ILE A 113 6.67 11.08 -27.53
C ILE A 113 5.37 11.83 -27.34
N TYR A 114 5.02 12.65 -28.34
CA TYR A 114 3.83 13.48 -28.34
C TYR A 114 2.80 12.94 -29.35
N MET A 115 1.53 13.10 -29.02
CA MET A 115 0.41 12.86 -29.91
C MET A 115 -0.51 14.09 -29.96
N TRP A 116 -1.17 14.29 -31.09
CA TRP A 116 -2.19 15.32 -31.21
C TRP A 116 -3.44 14.89 -30.46
N GLY A 117 -3.80 15.59 -29.40
CA GLY A 117 -5.00 15.36 -28.61
C GLY A 117 -5.89 16.60 -28.55
N MET A 118 -7.18 16.41 -28.27
CA MET A 118 -8.12 17.51 -28.00
C MET A 118 -8.13 17.81 -26.52
N HIS A 119 -7.77 19.04 -26.17
CA HIS A 119 -7.89 19.53 -24.79
C HIS A 119 -8.69 20.83 -24.79
N HIS A 120 -9.84 20.87 -24.09
CA HIS A 120 -10.77 22.03 -24.05
C HIS A 120 -11.22 22.55 -25.42
N GLY A 121 -11.31 21.67 -26.44
CA GLY A 121 -11.75 22.05 -27.79
C GLY A 121 -10.65 22.54 -28.72
N GLU A 122 -9.41 22.62 -28.24
CA GLU A 122 -8.21 22.95 -29.02
C GLU A 122 -7.31 21.73 -29.22
N VAL A 123 -6.62 21.68 -30.34
CA VAL A 123 -5.69 20.58 -30.65
C VAL A 123 -4.31 20.95 -30.09
N HIS A 124 -3.87 20.20 -29.09
CA HIS A 124 -2.55 20.37 -28.47
C HIS A 124 -1.67 19.13 -28.67
N MET A 125 -0.37 19.32 -28.61
CA MET A 125 0.60 18.23 -28.51
C MET A 125 0.65 17.75 -27.06
N LEU A 126 0.15 16.53 -26.81
CA LEU A 126 0.11 15.91 -25.48
C LEU A 126 1.16 14.81 -25.38
N PRO A 127 1.91 14.70 -24.28
CA PRO A 127 2.82 13.58 -24.07
C PRO A 127 2.02 12.28 -23.93
N VAL A 128 2.40 11.27 -24.71
CA VAL A 128 1.72 9.96 -24.71
C VAL A 128 1.98 9.19 -23.42
N PHE A 129 3.20 9.30 -22.91
CA PHE A 129 3.63 8.63 -21.68
C PHE A 129 3.80 9.64 -20.56
N ARG A 130 3.10 9.43 -19.48
CA ARG A 130 3.21 10.16 -18.23
C ARG A 130 3.33 9.16 -17.09
N PRO A 131 4.15 9.42 -16.04
CA PRO A 131 4.27 8.48 -14.91
C PRO A 131 2.89 8.07 -14.37
N SER A 132 2.66 6.77 -14.21
CA SER A 132 1.34 6.24 -13.81
C SER A 132 0.86 6.79 -12.46
N ASN A 133 1.77 7.00 -11.53
CA ASN A 133 1.48 7.43 -10.17
C ASN A 133 1.29 8.96 -10.04
N THR A 134 1.41 9.72 -11.13
CA THR A 134 0.99 11.13 -11.20
C THR A 134 -0.50 11.29 -11.52
N ASP A 135 -1.25 10.21 -11.51
CA ASP A 135 -2.71 10.22 -11.58
C ASP A 135 -3.30 9.81 -10.23
N LEU A 136 -4.09 10.70 -9.63
CA LEU A 136 -4.72 10.45 -8.35
C LEU A 136 -5.70 9.26 -8.41
N ASN A 137 -6.37 9.03 -9.56
CA ASN A 137 -7.27 7.89 -9.71
C ASN A 137 -6.52 6.56 -9.58
N MET A 138 -5.31 6.48 -10.16
CA MET A 138 -4.48 5.28 -10.08
C MET A 138 -3.97 5.04 -8.67
N THR A 139 -3.44 6.08 -8.02
CA THR A 139 -2.93 5.95 -6.64
C THR A 139 -4.04 5.69 -5.63
N LEU A 140 -5.22 6.27 -5.84
CA LEU A 140 -6.41 6.00 -5.03
C LEU A 140 -6.90 4.55 -5.23
N ALA A 141 -6.94 4.06 -6.47
CA ALA A 141 -7.32 2.68 -6.74
C ALA A 141 -6.39 1.68 -6.05
N MET A 142 -5.06 1.93 -6.05
CA MET A 142 -4.10 1.10 -5.32
C MET A 142 -4.30 1.17 -3.79
N ALA A 143 -4.57 2.35 -3.24
CA ALA A 143 -4.83 2.53 -1.82
C ALA A 143 -6.13 1.83 -1.38
N VAL A 144 -7.20 1.96 -2.19
CA VAL A 144 -8.47 1.24 -1.97
C VAL A 144 -8.26 -0.27 -2.03
N LEU A 145 -7.51 -0.76 -3.02
CA LEU A 145 -7.20 -2.19 -3.15
C LEU A 145 -6.41 -2.70 -1.94
N ALA A 146 -5.43 -1.95 -1.45
CA ALA A 146 -4.65 -2.31 -0.27
C ALA A 146 -5.53 -2.41 0.99
N VAL A 147 -6.38 -1.40 1.25
CA VAL A 147 -7.27 -1.39 2.41
C VAL A 147 -8.39 -2.43 2.27
N ALA A 148 -8.99 -2.60 1.09
CA ALA A 148 -9.98 -3.64 0.85
C ALA A 148 -9.41 -5.05 1.07
N THR A 149 -8.18 -5.31 0.60
CA THR A 149 -7.48 -6.58 0.85
C THR A 149 -7.21 -6.78 2.34
N SER A 150 -6.85 -5.72 3.08
CA SER A 150 -6.71 -5.75 4.55
C SER A 150 -8.00 -6.21 5.22
N HIS A 151 -9.15 -5.65 4.81
CA HIS A 151 -10.45 -6.07 5.34
C HIS A 151 -10.80 -7.52 4.98
N LEU A 152 -10.47 -7.96 3.76
CA LEU A 152 -10.68 -9.37 3.37
C LEU A 152 -9.86 -10.33 4.23
N PHE A 153 -8.60 -10.01 4.51
CA PHE A 153 -7.78 -10.80 5.44
C PHE A 153 -8.32 -10.77 6.87
N GLY A 154 -8.82 -9.62 7.33
CA GLY A 154 -9.46 -9.49 8.64
C GLY A 154 -10.71 -10.37 8.76
N ILE A 155 -11.59 -10.33 7.76
CA ILE A 155 -12.79 -11.17 7.69
C ILE A 155 -12.41 -12.66 7.64
N ALA A 156 -11.39 -13.02 6.87
CA ALA A 156 -10.93 -14.40 6.76
C ALA A 156 -10.29 -14.94 8.06
N ALA A 157 -9.67 -14.05 8.87
CA ALA A 157 -9.02 -14.42 10.12
C ALA A 157 -9.99 -14.51 11.30
N ILE A 158 -10.91 -13.55 11.43
CA ILE A 158 -11.76 -13.38 12.62
C ILE A 158 -13.21 -13.86 12.35
N GLY A 159 -13.62 -13.87 11.09
CA GLY A 159 -14.99 -14.17 10.65
C GLY A 159 -15.82 -12.89 10.46
N PHE A 160 -16.78 -12.96 9.50
CA PHE A 160 -17.52 -11.80 9.01
C PHE A 160 -18.30 -11.07 10.13
N PHE A 161 -19.08 -11.78 10.94
CA PHE A 161 -19.92 -11.16 11.97
C PHE A 161 -19.09 -10.54 13.11
N ARG A 162 -18.01 -11.19 13.52
CA ARG A 162 -17.10 -10.64 14.55
C ARG A 162 -16.36 -9.43 14.01
N TYR A 163 -15.93 -9.48 12.75
CA TYR A 163 -15.26 -8.36 12.10
C TYR A 163 -16.18 -7.15 11.94
N LEU A 164 -17.45 -7.35 11.57
CA LEU A 164 -18.42 -6.28 11.45
C LEU A 164 -18.73 -5.64 12.82
N ASN A 165 -18.79 -6.45 13.89
CA ASN A 165 -19.02 -5.95 15.26
C ASN A 165 -17.86 -5.07 15.77
N LYS A 166 -16.68 -5.14 15.16
CA LYS A 166 -15.55 -4.25 15.45
C LYS A 166 -15.90 -2.78 15.13
N PHE A 167 -16.58 -2.53 14.01
CA PHE A 167 -16.95 -1.18 13.56
C PHE A 167 -18.27 -0.71 14.18
N ILE A 168 -19.22 -1.62 14.33
CA ILE A 168 -20.57 -1.28 14.80
C ILE A 168 -20.88 -2.14 16.02
N LYS A 169 -20.47 -1.69 17.20
CA LYS A 169 -20.69 -2.38 18.49
C LYS A 169 -22.14 -2.34 18.97
N LEU A 170 -23.10 -2.57 18.05
CA LEU A 170 -24.53 -2.58 18.36
C LEU A 170 -24.94 -3.69 19.34
N GLY A 171 -24.25 -4.82 19.29
CA GLY A 171 -24.53 -5.93 20.20
C GLY A 171 -24.24 -5.60 21.65
N ASP A 172 -23.17 -4.87 21.91
CA ASP A 172 -22.77 -4.49 23.25
C ASP A 172 -23.64 -3.32 23.77
N LEU A 173 -24.03 -2.40 22.89
CA LEU A 173 -25.00 -1.35 23.20
C LEU A 173 -26.39 -1.93 23.57
N TYR A 174 -26.88 -2.91 22.81
CA TYR A 174 -28.14 -3.59 23.08
C TYR A 174 -28.12 -4.33 24.43
N LYS A 175 -27.06 -5.08 24.73
CA LYS A 175 -26.88 -5.78 26.02
C LYS A 175 -26.75 -4.80 27.19
N ALA A 176 -26.07 -3.66 27.00
CA ALA A 176 -25.92 -2.66 28.04
C ALA A 176 -27.25 -1.99 28.41
N ILE A 177 -28.10 -1.69 27.41
CA ILE A 177 -29.44 -1.11 27.61
C ILE A 177 -30.33 -2.08 28.39
N ILE A 178 -30.33 -3.37 28.06
CA ILE A 178 -31.12 -4.41 28.76
C ILE A 178 -30.63 -4.61 30.21
N SER A 179 -29.33 -4.44 30.47
CA SER A 179 -28.74 -4.65 31.80
C SER A 179 -29.09 -3.57 32.83
N PHE A 180 -29.72 -2.44 32.42
CA PHE A 180 -30.07 -1.28 33.26
C PHE A 180 -28.92 -0.79 34.19
N ASN A 181 -27.69 -1.08 33.86
CA ASN A 181 -26.52 -0.65 34.65
C ASN A 181 -25.94 0.63 34.03
N PRO A 182 -25.97 1.78 34.75
CA PRO A 182 -25.55 3.07 34.18
C PRO A 182 -24.08 3.09 33.70
N VAL A 183 -23.21 2.33 34.37
CA VAL A 183 -21.80 2.24 33.99
C VAL A 183 -21.67 1.48 32.66
N LYS A 184 -22.36 0.37 32.49
CA LYS A 184 -22.35 -0.40 31.22
C LYS A 184 -22.93 0.39 30.05
N ILE A 185 -23.97 1.18 30.30
CA ILE A 185 -24.59 2.04 29.28
C ILE A 185 -23.59 3.11 28.84
N LEU A 186 -22.90 3.78 29.81
CA LEU A 186 -21.90 4.77 29.48
C LEU A 186 -20.73 4.19 28.67
N THR A 187 -20.23 3.03 29.09
CA THR A 187 -19.15 2.32 28.35
C THR A 187 -19.59 1.97 26.94
N ALA A 188 -20.79 1.43 26.75
CA ALA A 188 -21.29 1.04 25.43
C ALA A 188 -21.50 2.26 24.50
N ILE A 189 -21.89 3.42 25.04
CA ILE A 189 -21.97 4.68 24.27
C ILE A 189 -20.56 5.10 23.80
N VAL A 190 -19.56 5.08 24.70
CA VAL A 190 -18.16 5.39 24.33
C VAL A 190 -17.66 4.44 23.27
N GLU A 191 -17.89 3.15 23.41
CA GLU A 191 -17.48 2.12 22.44
C GLU A 191 -18.14 2.30 21.07
N PHE A 192 -19.41 2.74 21.03
CA PHE A 192 -20.09 3.08 19.80
C PHE A 192 -19.42 4.25 19.08
N PHE A 193 -19.05 5.32 19.80
CA PHE A 193 -18.32 6.45 19.21
C PHE A 193 -16.91 6.04 18.72
N VAL A 194 -16.22 5.18 19.45
CA VAL A 194 -14.93 4.60 19.01
C VAL A 194 -15.09 3.86 17.71
N GLY A 195 -16.16 3.05 17.53
CA GLY A 195 -16.45 2.37 16.26
C GLY A 195 -16.65 3.33 15.09
N ILE A 196 -17.34 4.45 15.29
CA ILE A 196 -17.49 5.50 14.26
C ILE A 196 -16.13 6.11 13.90
N ILE A 197 -15.30 6.45 14.89
CA ILE A 197 -13.95 6.96 14.66
C ILE A 197 -13.10 5.96 13.88
N GLU A 198 -13.25 4.67 14.11
CA GLU A 198 -12.55 3.63 13.39
C GLU A 198 -12.91 3.62 11.90
N ILE A 199 -14.19 3.82 11.52
CA ILE A 199 -14.62 3.96 10.11
C ILE A 199 -13.92 5.16 9.46
N PHE A 200 -13.91 6.32 10.12
CA PHE A 200 -13.20 7.50 9.63
C PHE A 200 -11.68 7.24 9.46
N SER A 201 -11.09 6.51 10.40
CA SER A 201 -9.69 6.12 10.33
C SER A 201 -9.39 5.25 9.08
N GLU A 202 -10.27 4.32 8.72
CA GLU A 202 -10.09 3.50 7.51
C GLU A 202 -10.10 4.34 6.22
N VAL A 203 -11.02 5.31 6.13
CA VAL A 203 -11.05 6.27 5.00
C VAL A 203 -9.79 7.13 5.00
N ALA A 204 -9.36 7.63 6.15
CA ALA A 204 -8.15 8.44 6.28
C ALA A 204 -6.88 7.69 5.85
N LYS A 205 -6.78 6.38 6.13
CA LYS A 205 -5.68 5.51 5.65
C LYS A 205 -5.63 5.48 4.12
N MET A 206 -6.75 5.28 3.44
CA MET A 206 -6.82 5.26 1.97
C MET A 206 -6.38 6.60 1.38
N VAL A 207 -6.89 7.70 1.89
CA VAL A 207 -6.56 9.05 1.42
C VAL A 207 -5.08 9.36 1.66
N SER A 208 -4.57 9.10 2.86
CA SER A 208 -3.17 9.35 3.21
C SER A 208 -2.20 8.54 2.34
N LEU A 209 -2.49 7.26 2.10
CA LEU A 209 -1.66 6.37 1.31
C LEU A 209 -1.63 6.79 -0.17
N SER A 210 -2.80 7.15 -0.72
CA SER A 210 -2.97 7.64 -2.09
C SER A 210 -2.25 8.97 -2.32
N LEU A 211 -2.51 9.97 -1.46
CA LEU A 211 -1.93 11.31 -1.60
C LEU A 211 -0.40 11.31 -1.43
N ARG A 212 0.14 10.44 -0.57
CA ARG A 212 1.58 10.31 -0.39
C ARG A 212 2.25 9.80 -1.66
N LEU A 213 1.69 8.75 -2.28
CA LEU A 213 2.23 8.20 -3.52
C LEU A 213 2.10 9.19 -4.67
N TYR A 214 0.92 9.77 -4.85
CA TYR A 214 0.65 10.80 -5.85
C TYR A 214 1.55 12.03 -5.67
N GLY A 215 1.59 12.58 -4.45
CA GLY A 215 2.30 13.82 -4.17
C GLY A 215 3.81 13.72 -4.41
N ASN A 216 4.44 12.61 -4.01
CA ASN A 216 5.87 12.41 -4.23
C ASN A 216 6.21 12.34 -5.72
N VAL A 217 5.48 11.54 -6.50
CA VAL A 217 5.78 11.35 -7.94
C VAL A 217 5.43 12.59 -8.74
N PHE A 218 4.31 13.24 -8.42
CA PHE A 218 3.93 14.51 -9.06
C PHE A 218 4.92 15.64 -8.77
N ALA A 219 5.39 15.78 -7.53
CA ALA A 219 6.39 16.78 -7.17
C ALA A 219 7.71 16.55 -7.92
N GLY A 220 8.14 15.29 -8.07
CA GLY A 220 9.30 14.91 -8.88
C GLY A 220 9.13 15.26 -10.36
N GLU A 221 7.97 14.94 -10.96
CA GLU A 221 7.66 15.31 -12.36
C GLU A 221 7.75 16.82 -12.58
N VAL A 222 7.15 17.62 -11.70
CA VAL A 222 7.20 19.09 -11.77
C VAL A 222 8.63 19.60 -11.63
N LEU A 223 9.37 19.09 -10.62
CA LEU A 223 10.76 19.49 -10.38
C LEU A 223 11.64 19.20 -11.59
N LEU A 224 11.59 17.99 -12.14
CA LEU A 224 12.37 17.61 -13.30
C LEU A 224 12.02 18.44 -14.54
N THR A 225 10.73 18.73 -14.75
CA THR A 225 10.26 19.56 -15.87
C THR A 225 10.80 20.99 -15.76
N VAL A 226 10.74 21.61 -14.58
CA VAL A 226 11.25 22.96 -14.34
C VAL A 226 12.76 23.00 -14.53
N LEU A 227 13.50 22.05 -13.96
CA LEU A 227 14.96 21.99 -14.06
C LEU A 227 15.44 21.73 -15.49
N ALA A 228 14.78 20.84 -16.22
CA ALA A 228 15.09 20.58 -17.62
C ALA A 228 14.85 21.81 -18.51
N GLY A 229 13.89 22.65 -18.14
CA GLY A 229 13.64 23.91 -18.82
C GLY A 229 14.68 24.99 -18.54
N LEU A 230 15.33 24.97 -17.37
CA LEU A 230 16.38 25.95 -17.02
C LEU A 230 17.74 25.54 -17.58
N VAL A 231 18.16 24.29 -17.39
CA VAL A 231 19.45 23.76 -17.89
C VAL A 231 19.23 22.32 -18.34
N ALA A 232 19.16 22.11 -19.64
CA ALA A 232 18.57 20.90 -20.23
C ALA A 232 19.27 19.56 -19.91
N VAL A 233 20.57 19.53 -19.54
CA VAL A 233 21.32 18.27 -19.44
C VAL A 233 21.94 18.04 -18.07
N PHE A 234 22.75 18.95 -17.57
CA PHE A 234 23.57 18.68 -16.36
C PHE A 234 22.79 18.78 -15.05
N VAL A 235 21.86 19.73 -14.96
CA VAL A 235 21.11 19.97 -13.71
C VAL A 235 20.08 18.88 -13.44
N PRO A 236 19.34 18.31 -14.38
CA PRO A 236 18.39 17.22 -14.10
C PRO A 236 19.03 15.90 -13.66
N LEU A 237 20.28 15.59 -14.05
CA LEU A 237 20.91 14.29 -13.77
C LEU A 237 20.96 13.91 -12.27
N PRO A 238 21.45 14.75 -11.35
CA PRO A 238 21.42 14.42 -9.92
C PRO A 238 20.00 14.30 -9.38
N PHE A 239 19.04 15.03 -9.92
CA PHE A 239 17.64 14.93 -9.51
C PHE A 239 16.94 13.67 -10.02
N ILE A 240 17.31 13.15 -11.20
CA ILE A 240 16.86 11.82 -11.67
C ILE A 240 17.37 10.74 -10.72
N ALA A 241 18.64 10.81 -10.31
CA ALA A 241 19.19 9.85 -9.34
C ALA A 241 18.47 9.94 -7.99
N LEU A 242 18.13 11.15 -7.52
CA LEU A 242 17.32 11.37 -6.33
C LEU A 242 15.92 10.76 -6.50
N GLU A 243 15.27 10.95 -7.64
CA GLU A 243 13.92 10.46 -7.91
C GLU A 243 13.86 8.92 -7.99
N ILE A 244 14.91 8.27 -8.51
CA ILE A 244 15.05 6.80 -8.45
C ILE A 244 15.06 6.32 -7.00
N LEU A 245 15.79 7.00 -6.12
CA LEU A 245 15.86 6.69 -4.69
C LEU A 245 14.52 6.95 -3.99
N VAL A 246 13.88 8.08 -4.27
CA VAL A 246 12.56 8.44 -3.73
C VAL A 246 11.51 7.42 -4.18
N GLY A 247 11.56 6.98 -5.44
CA GLY A 247 10.69 5.93 -5.96
C GLY A 247 10.83 4.59 -5.23
N LEU A 248 12.05 4.20 -4.87
CA LEU A 248 12.33 3.01 -4.05
C LEU A 248 11.79 3.18 -2.62
N ILE A 249 12.10 4.30 -1.98
CA ILE A 249 11.62 4.60 -0.62
C ILE A 249 10.09 4.59 -0.59
N GLN A 250 9.45 5.20 -1.58
CA GLN A 250 7.99 5.28 -1.66
C GLN A 250 7.34 3.90 -1.82
N ALA A 251 7.89 3.03 -2.68
CA ALA A 251 7.43 1.65 -2.83
C ALA A 251 7.54 0.88 -1.51
N THR A 252 8.67 1.06 -0.79
CA THR A 252 8.89 0.45 0.53
C THR A 252 7.89 0.94 1.55
N VAL A 253 7.72 2.27 1.68
CA VAL A 253 6.80 2.87 2.68
C VAL A 253 5.35 2.44 2.41
N PHE A 254 4.90 2.44 1.15
CA PHE A 254 3.55 1.99 0.80
C PHE A 254 3.33 0.53 1.22
N SER A 255 4.27 -0.34 0.88
CA SER A 255 4.18 -1.78 1.16
C SER A 255 4.22 -2.07 2.66
N MET A 256 5.08 -1.38 3.41
CA MET A 256 5.20 -1.55 4.86
C MET A 256 3.95 -1.05 5.60
N LEU A 257 3.37 0.07 5.19
CA LEU A 257 2.11 0.55 5.78
C LEU A 257 0.96 -0.41 5.47
N THR A 258 0.90 -0.94 4.24
CA THR A 258 -0.08 -1.97 3.87
C THR A 258 0.09 -3.23 4.72
N LEU A 259 1.32 -3.66 4.99
CA LEU A 259 1.61 -4.78 5.91
C LEU A 259 1.09 -4.53 7.32
N VAL A 260 1.32 -3.33 7.86
CA VAL A 260 0.80 -2.95 9.18
C VAL A 260 -0.73 -3.01 9.19
N TYR A 261 -1.40 -2.54 8.12
CA TYR A 261 -2.86 -2.63 8.02
C TYR A 261 -3.35 -4.07 7.95
N PHE A 262 -2.66 -4.96 7.21
CA PHE A 262 -2.98 -6.40 7.16
C PHE A 262 -2.83 -7.04 8.54
N ASN A 263 -1.76 -6.70 9.25
CA ASN A 263 -1.51 -7.24 10.58
C ASN A 263 -2.57 -6.75 11.58
N MET A 264 -2.85 -5.45 11.63
CA MET A 264 -3.88 -4.87 12.50
C MET A 264 -5.28 -5.44 12.22
N ALA A 265 -5.63 -5.65 10.94
CA ALA A 265 -6.93 -6.20 10.57
C ALA A 265 -7.10 -7.67 10.99
N THR A 266 -5.99 -8.43 11.08
CA THR A 266 -5.99 -9.86 11.44
C THR A 266 -5.70 -10.13 12.92
N MET A 267 -5.39 -9.09 13.73
CA MET A 267 -5.29 -9.23 15.18
C MET A 267 -6.69 -9.33 15.78
N GLU A 268 -6.95 -10.39 16.52
CA GLU A 268 -8.10 -10.42 17.41
C GLU A 268 -7.89 -9.36 18.50
N HIS A 269 -8.84 -8.46 18.66
CA HIS A 269 -8.96 -7.67 19.88
C HIS A 269 -9.51 -8.61 20.95
N GLY A 270 -8.67 -9.54 21.39
CA GLY A 270 -8.96 -10.46 22.47
C GLY A 270 -8.88 -9.72 23.79
N GLY A 271 -10.06 -9.45 24.36
CA GLY A 271 -10.35 -9.45 25.77
C GLY A 271 -9.43 -8.65 26.69
N HIS A 272 -9.83 -7.44 26.98
CA HIS A 272 -9.48 -6.78 28.27
C HIS A 272 -10.01 -7.53 29.52
N ASP A 273 -10.56 -8.75 29.35
CA ASP A 273 -11.17 -9.52 30.44
C ASP A 273 -10.22 -10.52 31.11
N SER A 274 -8.97 -10.71 30.60
CA SER A 274 -8.05 -11.70 31.18
C SER A 274 -7.01 -11.15 32.15
N ASP A 275 -6.85 -9.82 32.26
CA ASP A 275 -5.82 -9.24 33.14
C ASP A 275 -6.28 -8.96 34.58
N HIS A 276 -7.59 -9.16 34.87
CA HIS A 276 -8.11 -9.00 36.25
C HIS A 276 -8.23 -10.30 37.04
N GLU A 277 -8.09 -11.46 36.43
CA GLU A 277 -8.27 -12.76 37.11
C GLU A 277 -6.95 -13.33 37.67
N HIS A 278 -5.80 -12.84 37.29
CA HIS A 278 -4.51 -13.32 37.79
C HIS A 278 -3.89 -12.54 38.96
N VAL A 279 -4.55 -11.48 39.45
CA VAL A 279 -4.02 -10.68 40.57
C VAL A 279 -4.61 -11.12 41.92
N GLU A 280 -5.73 -11.85 41.95
CA GLU A 280 -6.37 -12.24 43.22
C GLU A 280 -5.97 -13.61 43.77
N THR A 281 -5.23 -14.45 43.04
CA THR A 281 -4.88 -15.81 43.52
C THR A 281 -3.46 -15.96 44.09
N SER A 282 -2.71 -14.87 44.24
CA SER A 282 -1.35 -14.91 44.82
C SER A 282 -1.22 -14.40 46.27
N LYS A 283 -2.33 -14.31 46.97
CA LYS A 283 -2.30 -14.08 48.44
C LYS A 283 -2.89 -15.30 49.13
N GLU A 284 -2.01 -16.02 49.81
CA GLU A 284 -2.18 -16.99 50.87
C GLU A 284 -1.58 -18.37 50.59
N GLU A 285 -0.25 -18.47 50.64
CA GLU A 285 0.39 -19.67 51.16
C GLU A 285 1.09 -19.32 52.47
N PRO A 286 0.74 -19.95 53.63
CA PRO A 286 1.42 -19.74 54.87
C PRO A 286 2.78 -20.44 54.88
N VAL A 287 3.80 -19.69 55.27
CA VAL A 287 5.15 -20.14 55.51
C VAL A 287 5.16 -21.31 56.51
N ARG A 288 5.51 -22.52 56.05
CA ARG A 288 5.87 -23.62 56.95
C ARG A 288 7.31 -23.43 57.39
N THR A 289 7.49 -23.10 58.68
CA THR A 289 8.77 -23.17 59.40
C THR A 289 9.24 -24.61 59.50
N PRO A 290 10.52 -24.92 59.25
CA PRO A 290 11.08 -26.24 59.57
C PRO A 290 11.39 -26.30 61.05
N THR A 291 10.79 -27.23 61.75
CA THR A 291 11.23 -27.69 63.11
C THR A 291 12.33 -28.72 62.94
N ILE A 292 13.35 -28.53 63.76
CA ILE A 292 14.61 -29.25 64.05
C ILE A 292 14.46 -30.76 64.02
#